data_8865d6833d437674c38da08cc31c95ea
#
_entry.id   8865d6833d437674c38da08cc31c95ea
#
_cell.length_a   1.000
_cell.length_b   1.000
_cell.length_c   1.000
_cell.angle_alpha   90.00
_cell.angle_beta   90.00
_cell.angle_gamma   90.00
#
_symmetry.space_group_name_H-M   'P 1'
#
loop_
_entity.id
_entity.type
_entity.pdbx_description
1 polymer ?
#
loop_
_entity_poly.entity_id
_entity_poly.type
_entity_poly.pdbx_seq_one_letter_code
_entity_poly.pdbx_strand_id
1 'polypeptide(L)'
;MASHSPISRFSPLTSNELELVLQWRNQPHIRQNMHSQDEITWVQHEAWFDALKNDESRCFFVFYQNDRPIGVLNFSEHQSTPYTLEWGCYIGEDDVWPGSGLLLEIAALQYALELKGAAVLYAEVLSFNKSVIKLHTLFQYTPLEDGREFKRDGEKHVVKRFEYKREQWQRNKPKVLSRLPKQISAAANFIQFDL
;
A
#
# COMPACT_ATOMS: atom_id res chain seq x y z
N MET A 1 -15.21 -23.06 12.76
CA MET A 1 -15.83 -21.73 13.02
C MET A 1 -15.69 -20.93 11.74
N ALA A 2 -16.78 -20.42 11.18
CA ALA A 2 -16.73 -19.55 10.02
C ALA A 2 -16.02 -18.26 10.47
N SER A 3 -14.82 -18.03 9.97
CA SER A 3 -14.10 -16.78 10.19
C SER A 3 -14.92 -15.67 9.52
N HIS A 4 -15.54 -14.81 10.32
CA HIS A 4 -16.22 -13.63 9.80
C HIS A 4 -15.22 -12.78 9.02
N SER A 5 -15.65 -12.27 7.86
CA SER A 5 -14.83 -11.32 7.10
C SER A 5 -14.51 -10.10 7.97
N PRO A 6 -13.26 -9.66 8.05
CA PRO A 6 -12.91 -8.50 8.87
C PRO A 6 -13.46 -7.22 8.27
N ILE A 7 -13.78 -6.26 9.12
CA ILE A 7 -13.96 -4.86 8.72
C ILE A 7 -12.55 -4.27 8.56
N SER A 8 -12.25 -3.76 7.38
CA SER A 8 -10.97 -3.13 7.03
C SER A 8 -11.15 -1.62 6.98
N ARG A 9 -10.64 -0.91 7.99
CA ARG A 9 -10.76 0.54 8.12
C ARG A 9 -9.41 1.21 7.93
N PHE A 10 -9.40 2.28 7.17
CA PHE A 10 -8.22 3.11 6.89
C PHE A 10 -8.44 4.50 7.47
N SER A 11 -7.76 4.79 8.57
CA SER A 11 -7.86 6.09 9.28
C SER A 11 -6.59 6.90 9.08
N PRO A 12 -6.68 8.23 8.88
CA PRO A 12 -5.50 9.06 8.81
C PRO A 12 -4.55 8.84 9.98
N LEU A 13 -3.26 8.80 9.70
CA LEU A 13 -2.22 8.66 10.74
C LEU A 13 -2.28 9.85 11.69
N THR A 14 -2.35 9.57 12.98
CA THR A 14 -2.30 10.58 14.06
C THR A 14 -1.08 10.36 14.95
N SER A 15 -0.86 11.27 15.90
CA SER A 15 0.20 11.13 16.89
C SER A 15 0.05 9.90 17.79
N ASN A 16 -1.18 9.35 17.90
CA ASN A 16 -1.45 8.18 18.76
C ASN A 16 -0.81 6.90 18.22
N GLU A 17 -0.70 6.77 16.89
CA GLU A 17 -0.15 5.58 16.23
C GLU A 17 1.33 5.75 15.83
N LEU A 18 1.91 6.93 16.07
CA LEU A 18 3.21 7.29 15.54
C LEU A 18 4.34 6.36 16.04
N GLU A 19 4.33 6.01 17.31
CA GLU A 19 5.30 5.08 17.89
C GLU A 19 5.16 3.68 17.30
N LEU A 20 3.93 3.20 17.17
CA LEU A 20 3.63 1.89 16.59
C LEU A 20 4.09 1.81 15.13
N VAL A 21 3.79 2.85 14.34
CA VAL A 21 4.20 2.93 12.94
C VAL A 21 5.72 2.95 12.80
N LEU A 22 6.45 3.64 13.70
CA LEU A 22 7.90 3.61 13.74
C LEU A 22 8.44 2.21 14.07
N GLN A 23 7.86 1.54 15.08
CA GLN A 23 8.24 0.18 15.44
C GLN A 23 8.08 -0.77 14.23
N TRP A 24 6.94 -0.72 13.55
CA TRP A 24 6.72 -1.51 12.32
C TRP A 24 7.74 -1.18 11.24
N ARG A 25 7.94 0.13 10.95
CA ARG A 25 8.84 0.57 9.86
C ARG A 25 10.28 0.14 10.10
N ASN A 26 10.70 -0.02 11.34
CA ASN A 26 12.04 -0.44 11.72
C ASN A 26 12.23 -1.96 11.80
N GLN A 27 11.17 -2.76 11.63
CA GLN A 27 11.29 -4.21 11.58
C GLN A 27 12.16 -4.64 10.37
N PRO A 28 13.11 -5.58 10.56
CA PRO A 28 14.03 -6.00 9.49
C PRO A 28 13.32 -6.46 8.22
N HIS A 29 12.23 -7.24 8.35
CA HIS A 29 11.49 -7.76 7.20
C HIS A 29 10.72 -6.68 6.43
N ILE A 30 10.42 -5.54 7.05
CA ILE A 30 9.83 -4.37 6.39
C ILE A 30 10.94 -3.55 5.73
N ARG A 31 12.01 -3.20 6.49
CA ARG A 31 13.12 -2.39 5.99
C ARG A 31 13.78 -2.99 4.74
N GLN A 32 13.93 -4.31 4.69
CA GLN A 32 14.53 -4.97 3.52
C GLN A 32 13.77 -4.71 2.22
N ASN A 33 12.49 -4.38 2.26
CA ASN A 33 11.66 -4.09 1.10
C ASN A 33 11.52 -2.59 0.81
N MET A 34 12.21 -1.74 1.56
CA MET A 34 12.20 -0.29 1.37
C MET A 34 13.41 0.19 0.58
N HIS A 35 13.33 1.37 -0.02
CA HIS A 35 14.45 1.99 -0.72
C HIS A 35 15.64 2.26 0.21
N SER A 36 15.40 2.72 1.43
CA SER A 36 16.40 2.80 2.50
C SER A 36 16.16 1.69 3.53
N GLN A 37 17.26 1.01 3.92
CA GLN A 37 17.25 0.00 4.96
C GLN A 37 17.66 0.54 6.34
N ASP A 38 17.97 1.82 6.41
CA ASP A 38 18.40 2.45 7.66
C ASP A 38 17.28 2.45 8.70
N GLU A 39 17.65 2.29 9.95
CA GLU A 39 16.72 2.53 11.06
C GLU A 39 16.40 4.00 11.16
N ILE A 40 15.11 4.28 11.32
CA ILE A 40 14.61 5.63 11.52
C ILE A 40 14.59 5.90 13.02
N THR A 41 15.24 6.98 13.46
CA THR A 41 15.18 7.41 14.84
C THR A 41 13.85 8.09 15.15
N TRP A 42 13.50 8.16 16.42
CA TRP A 42 12.28 8.88 16.85
C TRP A 42 12.26 10.32 16.35
N VAL A 43 13.38 11.05 16.51
CA VAL A 43 13.50 12.45 16.07
C VAL A 43 13.24 12.61 14.55
N GLN A 44 13.78 11.70 13.75
CA GLN A 44 13.55 11.72 12.31
C GLN A 44 12.07 11.43 11.97
N HIS A 45 11.46 10.51 12.72
CA HIS A 45 10.07 10.12 12.51
C HIS A 45 9.09 11.22 12.90
N GLU A 46 9.32 11.90 14.02
CA GLU A 46 8.55 13.09 14.42
C GLU A 46 8.67 14.22 13.40
N ALA A 47 9.90 14.53 12.97
CA ALA A 47 10.12 15.57 11.96
C ALA A 47 9.43 15.24 10.62
N TRP A 48 9.45 13.97 10.22
CA TRP A 48 8.71 13.50 9.04
C TRP A 48 7.19 13.67 9.22
N PHE A 49 6.65 13.30 10.37
CA PHE A 49 5.22 13.42 10.65
C PHE A 49 4.77 14.89 10.70
N ASP A 50 5.59 15.78 11.30
CA ASP A 50 5.30 17.22 11.31
C ASP A 50 5.30 17.81 9.90
N ALA A 51 6.21 17.38 9.04
CA ALA A 51 6.22 17.76 7.65
C ALA A 51 4.99 17.23 6.89
N LEU A 52 4.58 15.98 7.19
CA LEU A 52 3.42 15.34 6.58
C LEU A 52 2.10 16.10 6.86
N LYS A 53 1.93 16.65 8.06
CA LYS A 53 0.73 17.43 8.44
C LYS A 53 0.49 18.66 7.55
N ASN A 54 1.55 19.20 6.95
CA ASN A 54 1.52 20.40 6.13
C ASN A 54 1.66 20.10 4.63
N ASP A 55 1.62 18.83 4.24
CA ASP A 55 1.84 18.38 2.87
C ASP A 55 0.57 17.72 2.31
N GLU A 56 -0.26 18.53 1.65
CA GLU A 56 -1.52 18.07 1.04
C GLU A 56 -1.31 17.09 -0.14
N SER A 57 -0.07 17.01 -0.67
CA SER A 57 0.27 16.07 -1.75
C SER A 57 0.44 14.63 -1.27
N ARG A 58 0.47 14.41 0.05
CA ARG A 58 0.67 13.09 0.66
C ARG A 58 -0.41 12.78 1.69
N CYS A 59 -0.75 11.51 1.78
CA CYS A 59 -1.58 11.01 2.88
C CYS A 59 -1.10 9.64 3.35
N PHE A 60 -1.25 9.42 4.65
CA PHE A 60 -0.92 8.18 5.32
C PHE A 60 -2.11 7.71 6.12
N PHE A 61 -2.47 6.44 5.92
CA PHE A 61 -3.51 5.76 6.68
C PHE A 61 -2.92 4.65 7.51
N VAL A 62 -3.40 4.51 8.73
CA VAL A 62 -3.24 3.30 9.50
C VAL A 62 -4.35 2.34 9.09
N PHE A 63 -3.96 1.12 8.76
CA PHE A 63 -4.87 0.04 8.39
C PHE A 63 -5.29 -0.73 9.63
N TYR A 64 -6.57 -0.71 9.91
CA TYR A 64 -7.20 -1.46 11.01
C TYR A 64 -8.01 -2.64 10.48
N GLN A 65 -7.95 -3.76 11.20
CA GLN A 65 -8.89 -4.87 11.03
C GLN A 65 -9.59 -5.14 12.35
N ASN A 66 -10.92 -5.00 12.38
CA ASN A 66 -11.73 -5.14 13.59
C ASN A 66 -11.15 -4.30 14.75
N ASP A 67 -10.88 -3.03 14.49
CA ASP A 67 -10.30 -2.03 15.41
C ASP A 67 -8.86 -2.29 15.89
N ARG A 68 -8.20 -3.34 15.43
CA ARG A 68 -6.78 -3.57 15.67
C ARG A 68 -5.96 -2.95 14.54
N PRO A 69 -4.99 -2.07 14.82
CA PRO A 69 -4.07 -1.55 13.82
C PRO A 69 -3.12 -2.67 13.37
N ILE A 70 -2.93 -2.84 12.07
CA ILE A 70 -2.12 -3.94 11.52
C ILE A 70 -1.12 -3.52 10.45
N GLY A 71 -1.20 -2.29 9.93
CA GLY A 71 -0.31 -1.85 8.86
C GLY A 71 -0.55 -0.41 8.43
N VAL A 72 0.04 -0.05 7.31
CA VAL A 72 0.00 1.29 6.73
C VAL A 72 -0.32 1.23 5.25
N LEU A 73 -1.11 2.18 4.78
CA LEU A 73 -1.35 2.49 3.37
C LEU A 73 -1.07 3.97 3.16
N ASN A 74 -0.26 4.30 2.17
CA ASN A 74 0.07 5.70 1.90
C ASN A 74 0.02 6.02 0.41
N PHE A 75 -0.16 7.31 0.13
CA PHE A 75 -0.18 7.85 -1.22
C PHE A 75 0.59 9.17 -1.26
N SER A 76 1.18 9.43 -2.42
CA SER A 76 1.74 10.74 -2.75
C SER A 76 1.35 11.13 -4.18
N GLU A 77 1.19 12.42 -4.42
CA GLU A 77 1.00 12.91 -5.78
C GLU A 77 2.31 12.71 -6.57
N HIS A 78 2.24 11.86 -7.59
CA HIS A 78 3.36 11.55 -8.46
C HIS A 78 3.41 12.50 -9.65
N GLN A 79 2.24 12.87 -10.16
CA GLN A 79 2.07 13.77 -11.30
C GLN A 79 0.68 14.42 -11.24
N SER A 80 0.61 15.72 -11.55
CA SER A 80 -0.65 16.47 -11.53
C SER A 80 -1.43 16.35 -12.84
N THR A 81 -0.76 16.10 -13.98
CA THR A 81 -1.41 16.01 -15.30
C THR A 81 -0.78 14.89 -16.15
N PRO A 82 -1.46 13.75 -16.38
CA PRO A 82 -2.72 13.36 -15.73
C PRO A 82 -2.54 13.14 -14.23
N TYR A 83 -3.58 13.40 -13.45
CA TYR A 83 -3.52 13.23 -11.99
C TYR A 83 -3.18 11.77 -11.64
N THR A 84 -2.00 11.59 -11.10
CA THR A 84 -1.42 10.28 -10.80
C THR A 84 -1.01 10.23 -9.34
N LEU A 85 -1.47 9.21 -8.64
CA LEU A 85 -1.02 8.90 -7.28
C LEU A 85 -0.03 7.74 -7.31
N GLU A 86 1.07 7.89 -6.60
CA GLU A 86 1.95 6.80 -6.22
C GLU A 86 1.52 6.26 -4.86
N TRP A 87 1.61 4.95 -4.65
CA TRP A 87 1.21 4.35 -3.39
C TRP A 87 2.26 3.39 -2.83
N GLY A 88 2.18 3.19 -1.54
CA GLY A 88 2.97 2.22 -0.82
C GLY A 88 2.22 1.68 0.39
N CYS A 89 2.59 0.48 0.84
CA CYS A 89 1.99 -0.14 2.01
C CYS A 89 2.95 -1.11 2.68
N TYR A 90 2.64 -1.44 3.92
CA TYR A 90 3.18 -2.62 4.59
C TYR A 90 2.24 -3.09 5.70
N ILE A 91 2.34 -4.38 6.04
CA ILE A 91 1.70 -4.97 7.21
C ILE A 91 2.77 -5.11 8.27
N GLY A 92 2.53 -4.49 9.43
CA GLY A 92 3.46 -4.45 10.55
C GLY A 92 3.26 -5.57 11.56
N GLU A 93 2.11 -6.25 11.52
CA GLU A 93 1.75 -7.32 12.43
C GLU A 93 1.88 -8.69 11.77
N ASP A 94 2.34 -9.69 12.53
CA ASP A 94 2.53 -11.06 12.00
C ASP A 94 1.23 -11.88 12.01
N ASP A 95 0.39 -11.70 13.04
CA ASP A 95 -0.87 -12.42 13.20
C ASP A 95 -2.03 -11.60 12.63
N VAL A 96 -2.16 -11.62 11.32
CA VAL A 96 -3.22 -10.90 10.60
C VAL A 96 -4.15 -11.87 9.87
N TRP A 97 -5.33 -11.41 9.55
CA TRP A 97 -6.30 -12.21 8.79
C TRP A 97 -5.72 -12.62 7.43
N PRO A 98 -5.83 -13.92 7.05
CA PRO A 98 -5.30 -14.41 5.77
C PRO A 98 -5.94 -13.69 4.59
N GLY A 99 -5.15 -12.91 3.85
CA GLY A 99 -5.63 -12.09 2.74
C GLY A 99 -5.60 -10.59 2.99
N SER A 100 -5.10 -10.13 4.15
CA SER A 100 -4.96 -8.70 4.46
C SER A 100 -4.16 -7.93 3.40
N GLY A 101 -3.13 -8.55 2.81
CA GLY A 101 -2.38 -7.95 1.70
C GLY A 101 -3.23 -7.77 0.42
N LEU A 102 -4.16 -8.68 0.14
CA LEU A 102 -5.11 -8.54 -0.97
C LEU A 102 -6.12 -7.42 -0.70
N LEU A 103 -6.56 -7.26 0.54
CA LEU A 103 -7.44 -6.15 0.94
C LEU A 103 -6.74 -4.79 0.86
N LEU A 104 -5.45 -4.72 1.20
CA LEU A 104 -4.63 -3.52 1.00
C LEU A 104 -4.56 -3.11 -0.47
N GLU A 105 -4.33 -4.08 -1.36
CA GLU A 105 -4.29 -3.85 -2.81
C GLU A 105 -5.64 -3.32 -3.33
N ILE A 106 -6.75 -3.94 -2.92
CA ILE A 106 -8.10 -3.49 -3.28
C ILE A 106 -8.35 -2.08 -2.74
N ALA A 107 -7.99 -1.83 -1.49
CA ALA A 107 -8.16 -0.53 -0.85
C ALA A 107 -7.37 0.57 -1.57
N ALA A 108 -6.13 0.28 -1.99
CA ALA A 108 -5.32 1.23 -2.75
C ALA A 108 -5.97 1.62 -4.08
N LEU A 109 -6.47 0.64 -4.83
CA LEU A 109 -7.17 0.87 -6.10
C LEU A 109 -8.48 1.66 -5.90
N GLN A 110 -9.28 1.30 -4.89
CA GLN A 110 -10.53 2.01 -4.57
C GLN A 110 -10.25 3.46 -4.15
N TYR A 111 -9.31 3.66 -3.23
CA TYR A 111 -9.00 5.01 -2.76
C TYR A 111 -8.52 5.90 -3.90
N ALA A 112 -7.48 5.47 -4.62
CA ALA A 112 -6.88 6.30 -5.65
C ALA A 112 -7.82 6.55 -6.85
N LEU A 113 -8.39 5.47 -7.40
CA LEU A 113 -9.10 5.53 -8.69
C LEU A 113 -10.60 5.83 -8.55
N GLU A 114 -11.23 5.45 -7.43
CA GLU A 114 -12.66 5.65 -7.22
C GLU A 114 -12.94 6.85 -6.31
N LEU A 115 -12.26 6.96 -5.14
CA LEU A 115 -12.54 8.03 -4.18
C LEU A 115 -11.82 9.34 -4.55
N LYS A 116 -10.54 9.29 -4.87
CA LYS A 116 -9.75 10.47 -5.26
C LYS A 116 -9.85 10.82 -6.74
N GLY A 117 -10.36 9.93 -7.57
CA GLY A 117 -10.53 10.14 -8.99
C GLY A 117 -9.22 10.31 -9.76
N ALA A 118 -8.11 9.76 -9.26
CA ALA A 118 -6.87 9.74 -9.99
C ALA A 118 -7.04 9.03 -11.34
N ALA A 119 -6.39 9.54 -12.37
CA ALA A 119 -6.41 8.91 -13.69
C ALA A 119 -5.54 7.64 -13.69
N VAL A 120 -4.48 7.66 -12.89
CA VAL A 120 -3.49 6.56 -12.79
C VAL A 120 -3.09 6.35 -11.35
N LEU A 121 -2.97 5.08 -10.96
CA LEU A 121 -2.27 4.64 -9.77
C LEU A 121 -0.92 4.06 -10.20
N TYR A 122 0.17 4.63 -9.68
CA TYR A 122 1.55 4.26 -9.97
C TYR A 122 2.14 3.50 -8.78
N ALA A 123 2.99 2.52 -9.04
CA ALA A 123 3.69 1.76 -8.02
C ALA A 123 5.13 1.44 -8.42
N GLU A 124 6.03 1.50 -7.45
CA GLU A 124 7.39 1.01 -7.55
C GLU A 124 7.61 -0.19 -6.66
N VAL A 125 8.29 -1.21 -7.16
CA VAL A 125 8.58 -2.44 -6.42
C VAL A 125 10.03 -2.84 -6.66
N LEU A 126 10.78 -3.11 -5.60
CA LEU A 126 12.13 -3.63 -5.72
C LEU A 126 12.10 -5.03 -6.33
N SER A 127 12.96 -5.29 -7.33
CA SER A 127 12.89 -6.50 -8.18
C SER A 127 12.99 -7.84 -7.43
N PHE A 128 13.52 -7.83 -6.22
CA PHE A 128 13.57 -9.01 -5.35
C PHE A 128 12.28 -9.23 -4.55
N ASN A 129 11.40 -8.24 -4.43
CA ASN A 129 10.09 -8.39 -3.77
C ASN A 129 9.10 -9.13 -4.68
N LYS A 130 9.38 -10.43 -4.87
CA LYS A 130 8.61 -11.27 -5.80
C LYS A 130 7.15 -11.44 -5.41
N SER A 131 6.82 -11.34 -4.11
CA SER A 131 5.45 -11.46 -3.61
C SER A 131 4.59 -10.31 -4.10
N VAL A 132 5.06 -9.07 -3.98
CA VAL A 132 4.32 -7.89 -4.44
C VAL A 132 4.23 -7.85 -5.97
N ILE A 133 5.31 -8.23 -6.69
CA ILE A 133 5.27 -8.35 -8.16
C ILE A 133 4.19 -9.36 -8.62
N LYS A 134 4.09 -10.52 -7.95
CA LYS A 134 3.03 -11.50 -8.23
C LYS A 134 1.64 -10.94 -7.93
N LEU A 135 1.51 -10.16 -6.86
CA LEU A 135 0.25 -9.53 -6.48
C LEU A 135 -0.20 -8.53 -7.55
N HIS A 136 0.69 -7.63 -8.01
CA HIS A 136 0.39 -6.71 -9.09
C HIS A 136 0.02 -7.42 -10.40
N THR A 137 0.67 -8.55 -10.71
CA THR A 137 0.32 -9.39 -11.86
C THR A 137 -1.09 -9.99 -11.70
N LEU A 138 -1.43 -10.49 -10.52
CA LEU A 138 -2.77 -11.03 -10.21
C LEU A 138 -3.86 -9.95 -10.40
N PHE A 139 -3.58 -8.74 -9.96
CA PHE A 139 -4.48 -7.59 -10.11
C PHE A 139 -4.47 -6.98 -11.51
N GLN A 140 -3.60 -7.45 -12.41
CA GLN A 140 -3.50 -6.99 -13.80
C GLN A 140 -3.00 -5.54 -13.96
N TYR A 141 -2.05 -5.13 -13.11
CA TYR A 141 -1.31 -3.89 -13.36
C TYR A 141 -0.56 -3.97 -14.69
N THR A 142 -0.44 -2.85 -15.35
CA THR A 142 0.38 -2.71 -16.55
C THR A 142 1.83 -2.50 -16.13
N PRO A 143 2.78 -3.39 -16.48
CA PRO A 143 4.19 -3.15 -16.22
C PRO A 143 4.68 -2.03 -17.15
N LEU A 144 5.53 -1.17 -16.62
CA LEU A 144 6.27 -0.14 -17.34
C LEU A 144 7.73 -0.58 -17.52
N GLU A 145 8.49 0.22 -18.27
CA GLU A 145 9.94 0.04 -18.34
C GLU A 145 10.55 0.09 -16.94
N ASP A 146 11.57 -0.72 -16.69
CA ASP A 146 12.25 -0.76 -15.42
C ASP A 146 12.83 0.63 -15.08
N GLY A 147 12.73 0.97 -13.80
CA GLY A 147 13.32 2.18 -13.27
C GLY A 147 14.83 2.04 -13.06
N ARG A 148 15.35 2.80 -12.09
CA ARG A 148 16.78 2.81 -11.79
C ARG A 148 17.33 1.45 -11.38
N GLU A 149 18.55 1.17 -11.78
CA GLU A 149 19.36 0.09 -11.20
C GLU A 149 19.96 0.53 -9.87
N PHE A 150 20.11 -0.42 -8.96
CA PHE A 150 20.81 -0.22 -7.69
C PHE A 150 21.53 -1.50 -7.28
N LYS A 151 22.49 -1.37 -6.35
CA LYS A 151 23.16 -2.52 -5.74
C LYS A 151 22.72 -2.68 -4.30
N ARG A 152 22.48 -3.93 -3.90
CA ARG A 152 22.20 -4.31 -2.53
C ARG A 152 22.88 -5.66 -2.25
N ASP A 153 23.60 -5.77 -1.15
CA ASP A 153 24.34 -6.97 -0.75
C ASP A 153 25.24 -7.55 -1.88
N GLY A 154 25.82 -6.65 -2.69
CA GLY A 154 26.69 -7.01 -3.82
C GLY A 154 25.95 -7.40 -5.10
N GLU A 155 24.66 -7.62 -5.07
CA GLU A 155 23.83 -7.97 -6.23
C GLU A 155 23.22 -6.74 -6.91
N LYS A 156 23.06 -6.84 -8.23
CA LYS A 156 22.34 -5.83 -9.02
C LYS A 156 20.84 -6.08 -8.98
N HIS A 157 20.10 -5.02 -8.70
CA HIS A 157 18.65 -5.00 -8.70
C HIS A 157 18.12 -3.82 -9.50
N VAL A 158 16.85 -3.89 -9.87
CA VAL A 158 16.14 -2.79 -10.54
C VAL A 158 14.86 -2.45 -9.77
N VAL A 159 14.40 -1.24 -9.94
CA VAL A 159 13.05 -0.84 -9.49
C VAL A 159 12.08 -1.21 -10.60
N LYS A 160 11.17 -2.14 -10.33
CA LYS A 160 10.05 -2.47 -11.22
C LYS A 160 8.99 -1.41 -11.08
N ARG A 161 8.43 -0.93 -12.19
CA ARG A 161 7.41 0.11 -12.22
C ARG A 161 6.13 -0.43 -12.83
N PHE A 162 5.01 -0.03 -12.26
CA PHE A 162 3.68 -0.46 -12.65
C PHE A 162 2.72 0.72 -12.66
N GLU A 163 1.71 0.64 -13.51
CA GLU A 163 0.59 1.56 -13.49
C GLU A 163 -0.75 0.82 -13.53
N TYR A 164 -1.77 1.46 -12.99
CA TYR A 164 -3.16 1.04 -13.16
C TYR A 164 -4.00 2.25 -13.56
N LYS A 165 -4.61 2.22 -14.74
CA LYS A 165 -5.48 3.30 -15.22
C LYS A 165 -6.89 3.15 -14.66
N ARG A 166 -7.57 4.26 -14.37
CA ARG A 166 -8.93 4.25 -13.82
C ARG A 166 -9.91 3.47 -14.70
N GLU A 167 -9.88 3.69 -16.02
CA GLU A 167 -10.76 2.98 -16.96
C GLU A 167 -10.44 1.48 -16.98
N GLN A 168 -9.18 1.11 -16.82
CA GLN A 168 -8.75 -0.28 -16.72
C GLN A 168 -9.33 -0.93 -15.45
N TRP A 169 -9.26 -0.24 -14.31
CA TRP A 169 -9.84 -0.70 -13.06
C TRP A 169 -11.35 -0.88 -13.14
N GLN A 170 -12.06 0.10 -13.69
CA GLN A 170 -13.51 0.03 -13.87
C GLN A 170 -13.94 -1.21 -14.68
N ARG A 171 -13.19 -1.55 -15.74
CA ARG A 171 -13.45 -2.75 -16.56
C ARG A 171 -13.06 -4.05 -15.86
N ASN A 172 -11.94 -4.05 -15.15
CA ASN A 172 -11.32 -5.27 -14.64
C ASN A 172 -11.78 -5.64 -13.22
N LYS A 173 -12.27 -4.68 -12.43
CA LYS A 173 -12.68 -4.89 -11.03
C LYS A 173 -13.54 -6.13 -10.81
N PRO A 174 -14.65 -6.36 -11.55
CA PRO A 174 -15.48 -7.54 -11.36
C PRO A 174 -14.71 -8.84 -11.61
N LYS A 175 -13.90 -8.87 -12.67
CA LYS A 175 -13.10 -10.03 -13.06
C LYS A 175 -11.98 -10.31 -12.05
N VAL A 176 -11.30 -9.28 -11.56
CA VAL A 176 -10.25 -9.40 -10.53
C VAL A 176 -10.87 -9.98 -9.27
N LEU A 177 -11.94 -9.36 -8.76
CA LEU A 177 -12.60 -9.82 -7.53
C LEU A 177 -13.15 -11.25 -7.64
N SER A 178 -13.69 -11.65 -8.80
CA SER A 178 -14.20 -13.01 -9.01
C SER A 178 -13.13 -14.10 -8.99
N ARG A 179 -11.86 -13.75 -9.21
CA ARG A 179 -10.72 -14.67 -9.17
C ARG A 179 -10.12 -14.84 -7.76
N LEU A 180 -10.46 -13.95 -6.85
CA LEU A 180 -10.01 -14.04 -5.47
C LEU A 180 -10.83 -15.08 -4.70
N PRO A 181 -10.29 -15.65 -3.61
CA PRO A 181 -11.07 -16.48 -2.71
C PRO A 181 -12.35 -15.74 -2.28
N LYS A 182 -13.48 -16.46 -2.23
CA LYS A 182 -14.80 -15.89 -1.92
C LYS A 182 -14.81 -15.03 -0.64
N GLN A 183 -14.07 -15.47 0.38
CA GLN A 183 -13.95 -14.74 1.64
C GLN A 183 -13.24 -13.38 1.48
N ILE A 184 -12.25 -13.27 0.56
CA ILE A 184 -11.56 -12.01 0.27
C ILE A 184 -12.49 -11.06 -0.48
N SER A 185 -13.18 -11.56 -1.52
CA SER A 185 -14.15 -10.76 -2.29
C SER A 185 -15.30 -10.27 -1.41
N ALA A 186 -15.73 -11.07 -0.44
CA ALA A 186 -16.75 -10.67 0.54
C ALA A 186 -16.19 -9.59 1.49
N ALA A 187 -14.97 -9.76 2.02
CA ALA A 187 -14.32 -8.81 2.91
C ALA A 187 -14.05 -7.45 2.24
N ALA A 188 -13.82 -7.43 0.93
CA ALA A 188 -13.64 -6.21 0.16
C ALA A 188 -14.84 -5.23 0.22
N ASN A 189 -16.04 -5.75 0.50
CA ASN A 189 -17.24 -4.91 0.69
C ASN A 189 -17.25 -4.17 2.04
N PHE A 190 -16.35 -4.51 2.96
CA PHE A 190 -16.23 -3.91 4.29
C PHE A 190 -14.95 -3.06 4.41
N ILE A 191 -14.42 -2.59 3.28
CA ILE A 191 -13.34 -1.60 3.23
C ILE A 191 -13.96 -0.21 3.46
N GLN A 192 -13.40 0.52 4.41
CA GLN A 192 -13.87 1.85 4.83
C GLN A 192 -12.68 2.80 4.96
N PHE A 193 -12.89 4.05 4.54
CA PHE A 193 -11.92 5.13 4.71
C PHE A 193 -12.54 6.22 5.58
N ASP A 194 -11.85 6.61 6.64
CA ASP A 194 -12.16 7.82 7.41
C ASP A 194 -11.51 9.01 6.65
N LEU A 195 -12.32 9.91 6.07
CA LEU A 195 -11.89 11.02 5.21
C LEU A 195 -12.18 12.36 5.88
#